data_15ee3f915e89930ffae708d08b4f5cb6
#
_entry.id   15ee3f915e89930ffae708d08b4f5cb6
#
_cell.length_a   1.000
_cell.length_b   1.000
_cell.length_c   1.000
_cell.angle_alpha   90.00
_cell.angle_beta   90.00
_cell.angle_gamma   90.00
#
_symmetry.space_group_name_H-M   'P 1'
#
loop_
_entity.id
_entity.type
_entity.pdbx_description
1 polymer ?
#
loop_
_entity_poly.entity_id
_entity_poly.type
_entity_poly.pdbx_seq_one_letter_code
_entity_poly.pdbx_strand_id
1 'polypeptide(L)'
;TIIVNLLLQLKESKMNKTVGSTLLVAGTMIGAGMLAMPLTSAGIGLTATVFLLIGLWAVLTFTALLFVELYQTADSDAGIGTLAAQYFGKAGRIISTAVLIVFLYALIAAYVNGGGSLLMDLLPAMGDKDTMNKIAVLVFTIFFGSFIVIGTHSVDKINRVLFFVMIATFILVLALMLPNIK
;
A
#
# COMPACT_ATOMS: atom_id res chain seq x y z
N THR A 1 2.89 -5.51 41.69
CA THR A 1 1.76 -5.90 40.82
C THR A 1 1.40 -4.78 39.80
N ILE A 2 1.31 -3.51 40.23
CA ILE A 2 0.96 -2.38 39.34
C ILE A 2 2.00 -2.14 38.26
N ILE A 3 3.29 -2.18 38.59
CA ILE A 3 4.39 -1.97 37.63
C ILE A 3 4.43 -3.09 36.58
N VAL A 4 4.18 -4.33 36.98
CA VAL A 4 4.13 -5.48 36.06
C VAL A 4 2.98 -5.36 35.08
N ASN A 5 1.79 -4.94 35.55
CA ASN A 5 0.63 -4.70 34.69
C ASN A 5 0.86 -3.52 33.73
N LEU A 6 1.52 -2.46 34.19
CA LEU A 6 1.89 -1.30 33.36
C LEU A 6 2.89 -1.71 32.27
N LEU A 7 3.91 -2.51 32.61
CA LEU A 7 4.89 -3.05 31.65
C LEU A 7 4.25 -4.00 30.65
N LEU A 8 3.30 -4.83 31.08
CA LEU A 8 2.54 -5.70 30.18
C LEU A 8 1.65 -4.89 29.23
N GLN A 9 0.96 -3.86 29.72
CA GLN A 9 0.18 -2.95 28.86
C GLN A 9 1.04 -2.17 27.88
N LEU A 10 2.23 -1.70 28.29
CA LEU A 10 3.16 -1.03 27.39
C LEU A 10 3.73 -1.99 26.33
N LYS A 11 3.97 -3.26 26.70
CA LYS A 11 4.44 -4.30 25.78
C LYS A 11 3.34 -4.69 24.78
N GLU A 12 2.10 -4.86 25.23
CA GLU A 12 0.96 -5.14 24.33
C GLU A 12 0.67 -3.96 23.39
N SER A 13 0.74 -2.72 23.90
CA SER A 13 0.58 -1.52 23.07
C SER A 13 1.66 -1.38 22.00
N LYS A 14 2.93 -1.71 22.33
CA LYS A 14 4.04 -1.71 21.35
C LYS A 14 3.89 -2.80 20.30
N MET A 15 3.54 -4.01 20.72
CA MET A 15 3.36 -5.15 19.82
C MET A 15 2.18 -4.92 18.85
N ASN A 16 1.08 -4.35 19.32
CA ASN A 16 -0.06 -3.98 18.49
C ASN A 16 0.28 -2.89 17.45
N LYS A 17 1.08 -1.90 17.83
CA LYS A 17 1.53 -0.83 16.90
C LYS A 17 2.46 -1.39 15.82
N THR A 18 3.42 -2.22 16.17
CA THR A 18 4.36 -2.83 15.23
C THR A 18 3.64 -3.75 14.25
N VAL A 19 2.75 -4.63 14.76
CA VAL A 19 1.94 -5.50 13.90
C VAL A 19 1.03 -4.68 12.98
N GLY A 20 0.40 -3.62 13.49
CA GLY A 20 -0.42 -2.72 12.69
C GLY A 20 0.36 -2.06 11.56
N SER A 21 1.52 -1.50 11.87
CA SER A 21 2.38 -0.87 10.86
C SER A 21 2.87 -1.87 9.82
N THR A 22 3.26 -3.08 10.24
CA THR A 22 3.70 -4.14 9.32
C THR A 22 2.58 -4.58 8.39
N LEU A 23 1.36 -4.79 8.91
CA LEU A 23 0.20 -5.15 8.10
C LEU A 23 -0.22 -4.03 7.14
N LEU A 24 -0.08 -2.78 7.56
CA LEU A 24 -0.36 -1.63 6.71
C LEU A 24 0.63 -1.54 5.54
N VAL A 25 1.91 -1.68 5.81
CA VAL A 25 2.97 -1.71 4.77
C VAL A 25 2.78 -2.92 3.85
N ALA A 26 2.55 -4.11 4.41
CA ALA A 26 2.31 -5.31 3.60
C ALA A 26 1.06 -5.18 2.71
N GLY A 27 -0.04 -4.64 3.26
CA GLY A 27 -1.27 -4.41 2.50
C GLY A 27 -1.09 -3.44 1.33
N THR A 28 -0.35 -2.35 1.54
CA THR A 28 -0.06 -1.39 0.47
C THR A 28 0.86 -1.98 -0.61
N MET A 29 1.87 -2.75 -0.23
CA MET A 29 2.79 -3.40 -1.17
C MET A 29 2.08 -4.46 -2.04
N ILE A 30 1.29 -5.33 -1.41
CA ILE A 30 0.58 -6.40 -2.13
C ILE A 30 -0.50 -5.80 -3.05
N GLY A 31 -1.30 -4.84 -2.54
CA GLY A 31 -2.42 -4.27 -3.29
C GLY A 31 -2.01 -3.63 -4.61
N ALA A 32 -1.00 -2.77 -4.61
CA ALA A 32 -0.52 -2.10 -5.82
C ALA A 32 0.11 -3.09 -6.82
N GLY A 33 0.93 -4.01 -6.33
CA GLY A 33 1.62 -4.99 -7.17
C GLY A 33 0.68 -5.98 -7.85
N MET A 34 -0.30 -6.50 -7.13
CA MET A 34 -1.21 -7.51 -7.66
C MET A 34 -2.10 -7.00 -8.81
N LEU A 35 -2.49 -5.72 -8.79
CA LEU A 35 -3.29 -5.14 -9.86
C LEU A 35 -2.48 -4.81 -11.12
N ALA A 36 -1.28 -4.29 -10.95
CA ALA A 36 -0.47 -3.83 -12.08
C ALA A 36 0.28 -4.97 -12.78
N MET A 37 0.72 -5.97 -12.02
CA MET A 37 1.60 -7.04 -12.50
C MET A 37 1.06 -7.85 -13.68
N PRO A 38 -0.17 -8.42 -13.63
CA PRO A 38 -0.68 -9.22 -14.72
C PRO A 38 -0.80 -8.43 -16.04
N LEU A 39 -1.19 -7.16 -15.94
CA LEU A 39 -1.36 -6.28 -17.10
C LEU A 39 -0.03 -5.91 -17.76
N THR A 40 0.98 -5.60 -16.95
CA THR A 40 2.30 -5.18 -17.45
C THR A 40 3.16 -6.35 -17.91
N SER A 41 2.99 -7.54 -17.32
CA SER A 41 3.78 -8.74 -17.65
C SER A 41 3.25 -9.52 -18.85
N ALA A 42 1.98 -9.35 -19.21
CA ALA A 42 1.35 -10.10 -20.32
C ALA A 42 2.05 -9.89 -21.67
N GLY A 43 2.63 -8.71 -21.92
CA GLY A 43 3.33 -8.39 -23.18
C GLY A 43 4.80 -8.80 -23.24
N ILE A 44 5.42 -9.09 -22.10
CA ILE A 44 6.88 -9.29 -22.00
C ILE A 44 7.26 -10.77 -21.89
N GLY A 45 6.33 -11.61 -21.46
CA GLY A 45 6.53 -13.04 -21.22
C GLY A 45 7.10 -13.33 -19.83
N LEU A 46 6.86 -14.55 -19.34
CA LEU A 46 7.14 -14.97 -17.97
C LEU A 46 8.63 -14.83 -17.59
N THR A 47 9.52 -15.28 -18.45
CA THR A 47 10.96 -15.31 -18.18
C THR A 47 11.53 -13.91 -18.00
N ALA A 48 11.23 -12.99 -18.92
CA ALA A 48 11.68 -11.59 -18.83
C ALA A 48 11.06 -10.89 -17.62
N THR A 49 9.79 -11.16 -17.30
CA THR A 49 9.11 -10.63 -16.11
C THR A 49 9.82 -11.06 -14.82
N VAL A 50 10.19 -12.33 -14.69
CA VAL A 50 10.91 -12.84 -13.49
C VAL A 50 12.26 -12.17 -13.32
N PHE A 51 13.06 -12.05 -14.39
CA PHE A 51 14.36 -11.34 -14.33
C PHE A 51 14.21 -9.88 -13.94
N LEU A 52 13.22 -9.19 -14.52
CA LEU A 52 12.95 -7.79 -14.20
C LEU A 52 12.52 -7.63 -12.73
N LEU A 53 11.70 -8.54 -12.21
CA LEU A 53 11.29 -8.54 -10.81
C LEU A 53 12.46 -8.76 -9.85
N ILE A 54 13.33 -9.72 -10.13
CA ILE A 54 14.52 -9.98 -9.32
C ILE A 54 15.43 -8.74 -9.32
N GLY A 55 15.63 -8.11 -10.49
CA GLY A 55 16.41 -6.89 -10.59
C GLY A 55 15.82 -5.73 -9.80
N LEU A 56 14.53 -5.48 -9.95
CA LEU A 56 13.82 -4.45 -9.18
C LEU A 56 13.85 -4.76 -7.67
N TRP A 57 13.62 -6.00 -7.28
CA TRP A 57 13.71 -6.41 -5.89
C TRP A 57 15.09 -6.14 -5.29
N ALA A 58 16.17 -6.46 -6.00
CA ALA A 58 17.51 -6.21 -5.53
C ALA A 58 17.79 -4.70 -5.34
N VAL A 59 17.41 -3.87 -6.32
CA VAL A 59 17.57 -2.41 -6.25
C VAL A 59 16.75 -1.82 -5.10
N LEU A 60 15.47 -2.20 -4.98
CA LEU A 60 14.58 -1.70 -3.92
C LEU A 60 15.04 -2.15 -2.54
N THR A 61 15.52 -3.40 -2.38
CA THR A 61 16.07 -3.90 -1.13
C THR A 61 17.34 -3.14 -0.74
N PHE A 62 18.24 -2.91 -1.69
CA PHE A 62 19.45 -2.12 -1.47
C PHE A 62 19.11 -0.69 -1.03
N THR A 63 18.18 -0.05 -1.73
CA THR A 63 17.70 1.30 -1.38
C THR A 63 17.06 1.34 0.00
N ALA A 64 16.25 0.33 0.34
CA ALA A 64 15.63 0.24 1.66
C ALA A 64 16.66 0.08 2.79
N LEU A 65 17.72 -0.70 2.58
CA LEU A 65 18.81 -0.84 3.55
C LEU A 65 19.57 0.48 3.75
N LEU A 66 19.82 1.24 2.68
CA LEU A 66 20.40 2.58 2.79
C LEU A 66 19.51 3.53 3.60
N PHE A 67 18.18 3.46 3.40
CA PHE A 67 17.24 4.24 4.21
C PHE A 67 17.27 3.83 5.69
N VAL A 68 17.35 2.53 5.99
CA VAL A 68 17.47 2.06 7.38
C VAL A 68 18.73 2.63 8.04
N GLU A 69 19.87 2.61 7.36
CA GLU A 69 21.13 3.19 7.87
C GLU A 69 20.99 4.70 8.11
N LEU A 70 20.37 5.41 7.15
CA LEU A 70 20.15 6.84 7.23
C LEU A 70 19.25 7.21 8.43
N TYR A 71 18.18 6.45 8.66
CA TYR A 71 17.26 6.67 9.76
C TYR A 71 17.84 6.33 11.14
N GLN A 72 18.87 5.48 11.22
CA GLN A 72 19.57 5.23 12.50
C GLN A 72 20.32 6.46 13.03
N THR A 73 20.73 7.37 12.14
CA THR A 73 21.44 8.60 12.49
C THR A 73 20.55 9.83 12.57
N ALA A 74 19.25 9.68 12.29
CA ALA A 74 18.28 10.76 12.26
C ALA A 74 17.39 10.79 13.49
N ASP A 75 16.79 11.95 13.77
CA ASP A 75 15.77 12.07 14.81
C ASP A 75 14.56 11.19 14.50
N SER A 76 13.92 10.66 15.54
CA SER A 76 12.77 9.73 15.43
C SER A 76 11.59 10.28 14.62
N ASP A 77 11.47 11.60 14.51
CA ASP A 77 10.39 12.29 13.80
C ASP A 77 10.84 12.86 12.44
N ALA A 78 12.07 12.52 11.99
CA ALA A 78 12.60 13.02 10.74
C ALA A 78 11.86 12.38 9.55
N GLY A 79 11.19 13.20 8.74
CA GLY A 79 10.63 12.78 7.45
C GLY A 79 11.67 12.86 6.32
N ILE A 80 11.33 12.31 5.16
CA ILE A 80 12.20 12.29 3.97
C ILE A 80 12.69 13.71 3.60
N GLY A 81 11.81 14.73 3.70
CA GLY A 81 12.18 16.12 3.45
C GLY A 81 13.18 16.68 4.45
N THR A 82 13.11 16.25 5.72
CA THR A 82 14.05 16.65 6.77
C THR A 82 15.43 16.03 6.54
N LEU A 83 15.46 14.73 6.21
CA LEU A 83 16.68 14.02 5.83
C LEU A 83 17.33 14.65 4.60
N ALA A 84 16.56 14.92 3.55
CA ALA A 84 17.08 15.58 2.36
C ALA A 84 17.62 16.99 2.66
N ALA A 85 17.05 17.71 3.62
CA ALA A 85 17.56 19.01 4.05
C ALA A 85 18.90 18.89 4.76
N GLN A 86 19.11 17.84 5.52
CA GLN A 86 20.36 17.61 6.25
C GLN A 86 21.55 17.41 5.32
N TYR A 87 21.36 16.70 4.20
CA TYR A 87 22.43 16.38 3.25
C TYR A 87 22.54 17.36 2.08
N PHE A 88 21.42 17.89 1.60
CA PHE A 88 21.34 18.72 0.39
C PHE A 88 20.79 20.13 0.66
N GLY A 89 20.61 20.51 1.92
CA GLY A 89 20.09 21.83 2.32
C GLY A 89 18.65 22.07 1.89
N LYS A 90 18.28 23.36 1.81
CA LYS A 90 16.90 23.78 1.49
C LYS A 90 16.40 23.27 0.12
N ALA A 91 17.28 23.24 -0.88
CA ALA A 91 16.92 22.75 -2.21
C ALA A 91 16.54 21.26 -2.18
N GLY A 92 17.32 20.44 -1.48
CA GLY A 92 17.01 19.01 -1.28
C GLY A 92 15.65 18.79 -0.62
N ARG A 93 15.31 19.58 0.41
CA ARG A 93 14.01 19.52 1.07
C ARG A 93 12.85 19.81 0.11
N ILE A 94 12.97 20.88 -0.67
CA ILE A 94 11.89 21.28 -1.59
C ILE A 94 11.70 20.22 -2.67
N ILE A 95 12.79 19.77 -3.30
CA ILE A 95 12.73 18.78 -4.38
C ILE A 95 12.17 17.45 -3.86
N SER A 96 12.69 16.92 -2.76
CA SER A 96 12.22 15.63 -2.22
C SER A 96 10.76 15.68 -1.78
N THR A 97 10.33 16.79 -1.16
CA THR A 97 8.94 16.97 -0.78
C THR A 97 8.02 17.08 -2.01
N ALA A 98 8.42 17.84 -3.03
CA ALA A 98 7.64 17.96 -4.27
C ALA A 98 7.50 16.61 -4.98
N VAL A 99 8.59 15.88 -5.13
CA VAL A 99 8.58 14.52 -5.74
C VAL A 99 7.68 13.58 -4.94
N LEU A 100 7.75 13.61 -3.60
CA LEU A 100 6.90 12.78 -2.75
C LEU A 100 5.42 13.12 -2.92
N ILE A 101 5.07 14.42 -2.98
CA ILE A 101 3.68 14.86 -3.17
C ILE A 101 3.15 14.38 -4.53
N VAL A 102 3.92 14.57 -5.61
CA VAL A 102 3.55 14.12 -6.97
C VAL A 102 3.38 12.60 -7.00
N PHE A 103 4.30 11.86 -6.37
CA PHE A 103 4.23 10.39 -6.28
C PHE A 103 2.97 9.94 -5.53
N LEU A 104 2.68 10.51 -4.36
CA LEU A 104 1.49 10.16 -3.58
C LEU A 104 0.21 10.49 -4.32
N TYR A 105 0.16 11.64 -5.01
CA TYR A 105 -0.99 12.03 -5.82
C TYR A 105 -1.22 11.05 -6.98
N ALA A 106 -0.16 10.69 -7.70
CA ALA A 106 -0.25 9.72 -8.78
C ALA A 106 -0.70 8.33 -8.28
N LEU A 107 -0.21 7.92 -7.10
CA LEU A 107 -0.60 6.68 -6.46
C LEU A 107 -2.09 6.67 -6.07
N ILE A 108 -2.58 7.74 -5.44
CA ILE A 108 -3.99 7.89 -5.10
C ILE A 108 -4.86 7.86 -6.37
N ALA A 109 -4.47 8.58 -7.42
CA ALA A 109 -5.19 8.58 -8.69
C ALA A 109 -5.26 7.18 -9.31
N ALA A 110 -4.17 6.42 -9.27
CA ALA A 110 -4.15 5.02 -9.74
C ALA A 110 -5.09 4.11 -8.93
N TYR A 111 -5.09 4.23 -7.60
CA TYR A 111 -5.98 3.44 -6.74
C TYR A 111 -7.44 3.80 -6.91
N VAL A 112 -7.76 5.08 -7.01
CA VAL A 112 -9.12 5.56 -7.20
C VAL A 112 -9.68 5.09 -8.56
N ASN A 113 -8.90 5.21 -9.63
CA ASN A 113 -9.32 4.73 -10.94
C ASN A 113 -9.42 3.21 -10.98
N GLY A 114 -8.42 2.49 -10.46
CA GLY A 114 -8.44 1.03 -10.40
C GLY A 114 -9.58 0.48 -9.54
N GLY A 115 -9.81 1.06 -8.37
CA GLY A 115 -10.92 0.68 -7.49
C GLY A 115 -12.29 1.00 -8.08
N GLY A 116 -12.40 2.14 -8.76
CA GLY A 116 -13.62 2.53 -9.47
C GLY A 116 -13.95 1.57 -10.61
N SER A 117 -12.96 1.17 -11.41
CA SER A 117 -13.18 0.19 -12.50
C SER A 117 -13.60 -1.19 -11.98
N LEU A 118 -12.97 -1.68 -10.89
CA LEU A 118 -13.40 -2.92 -10.26
C LEU A 118 -14.83 -2.85 -9.70
N LEU A 119 -15.21 -1.72 -9.12
CA LEU A 119 -16.58 -1.50 -8.65
C LEU A 119 -17.56 -1.48 -9.81
N MET A 120 -17.20 -0.89 -10.94
CA MET A 120 -18.01 -0.90 -12.15
C MET A 120 -18.27 -2.31 -12.68
N ASP A 121 -17.25 -3.19 -12.65
CA ASP A 121 -17.39 -4.58 -13.11
C ASP A 121 -18.32 -5.43 -12.22
N LEU A 122 -18.54 -5.01 -10.98
CA LEU A 122 -19.46 -5.64 -10.03
C LEU A 122 -20.90 -5.14 -10.18
N LEU A 123 -21.10 -3.99 -10.82
CA LEU A 123 -22.43 -3.40 -11.00
C LEU A 123 -23.06 -3.89 -12.32
N PRO A 124 -24.37 -4.15 -12.33
CA PRO A 124 -25.06 -4.50 -13.59
C PRO A 124 -24.93 -3.33 -14.58
N ALA A 125 -24.70 -3.65 -15.84
CA ALA A 125 -24.53 -2.67 -16.92
C ALA A 125 -25.82 -1.84 -17.11
N MET A 126 -25.87 -0.69 -16.49
CA MET A 126 -26.99 0.26 -16.55
C MET A 126 -26.51 1.56 -17.20
N GLY A 127 -26.75 1.76 -18.48
CA GLY A 127 -26.48 3.01 -19.18
C GLY A 127 -25.10 3.12 -19.86
N ASP A 128 -24.68 4.36 -20.13
CA ASP A 128 -23.42 4.66 -20.80
C ASP A 128 -22.22 4.34 -19.93
N LYS A 129 -21.24 3.61 -20.48
CA LYS A 129 -20.04 3.12 -19.76
C LYS A 129 -19.22 4.25 -19.15
N ASP A 130 -19.09 5.38 -19.84
CA ASP A 130 -18.30 6.52 -19.35
C ASP A 130 -18.94 7.16 -18.13
N THR A 131 -20.26 7.30 -18.15
CA THR A 131 -21.01 7.87 -17.02
C THR A 131 -20.99 6.93 -15.82
N MET A 132 -21.15 5.63 -16.05
CA MET A 132 -21.06 4.61 -14.99
C MET A 132 -19.68 4.55 -14.35
N ASN A 133 -18.61 4.65 -15.15
CA ASN A 133 -17.25 4.67 -14.60
C ASN A 133 -17.02 5.90 -13.71
N LYS A 134 -17.47 7.06 -14.12
CA LYS A 134 -17.37 8.29 -13.30
C LYS A 134 -18.14 8.16 -11.99
N ILE A 135 -19.33 7.59 -12.03
CA ILE A 135 -20.14 7.34 -10.82
C ILE A 135 -19.44 6.32 -9.91
N ALA A 136 -18.93 5.22 -10.45
CA ALA A 136 -18.22 4.21 -9.68
C ALA A 136 -16.97 4.77 -9.00
N VAL A 137 -16.17 5.55 -9.71
CA VAL A 137 -14.99 6.26 -9.17
C VAL A 137 -15.41 7.24 -8.05
N LEU A 138 -16.49 7.98 -8.25
CA LEU A 138 -16.98 8.94 -7.26
C LEU A 138 -17.51 8.25 -6.00
N VAL A 139 -18.30 7.18 -6.15
CA VAL A 139 -18.80 6.35 -5.04
C VAL A 139 -17.65 5.72 -4.28
N PHE A 140 -16.68 5.13 -4.99
CA PHE A 140 -15.47 4.55 -4.38
C PHE A 140 -14.71 5.59 -3.57
N THR A 141 -14.49 6.78 -4.14
CA THR A 141 -13.75 7.86 -3.48
C THR A 141 -14.48 8.37 -2.24
N ILE A 142 -15.79 8.59 -2.31
CA ILE A 142 -16.58 9.05 -1.16
C ILE A 142 -16.61 7.98 -0.07
N PHE A 143 -16.82 6.72 -0.44
CA PHE A 143 -16.90 5.62 0.52
C PHE A 143 -15.57 5.43 1.27
N PHE A 144 -14.46 5.24 0.56
CA PHE A 144 -13.16 5.06 1.21
C PHE A 144 -12.60 6.36 1.80
N GLY A 145 -12.85 7.50 1.16
CA GLY A 145 -12.47 8.82 1.67
C GLY A 145 -13.13 9.16 3.01
N SER A 146 -14.36 8.72 3.24
CA SER A 146 -15.06 8.94 4.52
C SER A 146 -14.32 8.32 5.72
N PHE A 147 -13.69 7.15 5.53
CA PHE A 147 -12.91 6.52 6.59
C PHE A 147 -11.63 7.28 6.93
N ILE A 148 -11.04 7.97 5.93
CA ILE A 148 -9.86 8.80 6.14
C ILE A 148 -10.21 10.03 7.01
N VAL A 149 -11.38 10.63 6.78
CA VAL A 149 -11.87 11.78 7.55
C VAL A 149 -12.15 11.41 9.01
N ILE A 150 -12.61 10.19 9.29
CA ILE A 150 -12.85 9.69 10.66
C ILE A 150 -11.54 9.56 11.45
N GLY A 151 -10.41 9.34 10.77
CA GLY A 151 -9.08 9.32 11.37
C GLY A 151 -8.29 8.04 11.11
N THR A 152 -6.98 8.13 11.33
CA THR A 152 -6.00 7.07 11.07
C THR A 152 -6.28 5.76 11.80
N HIS A 153 -6.88 5.81 12.99
CA HIS A 153 -7.25 4.61 13.74
C HIS A 153 -8.29 3.75 13.00
N SER A 154 -9.28 4.39 12.37
CA SER A 154 -10.31 3.70 11.57
C SER A 154 -9.69 3.08 10.32
N VAL A 155 -8.78 3.80 9.66
CA VAL A 155 -8.04 3.30 8.50
C VAL A 155 -7.23 2.05 8.86
N ASP A 156 -6.49 2.06 9.99
CA ASP A 156 -5.71 0.91 10.45
C ASP A 156 -6.59 -0.32 10.72
N LYS A 157 -7.73 -0.13 11.41
CA LYS A 157 -8.66 -1.22 11.71
C LYS A 157 -9.26 -1.85 10.44
N ILE A 158 -9.70 -1.01 9.49
CA ILE A 158 -10.27 -1.47 8.22
C ILE A 158 -9.20 -2.18 7.39
N ASN A 159 -8.00 -1.60 7.29
CA ASN A 159 -6.89 -2.19 6.55
C ASN A 159 -6.54 -3.60 7.07
N ARG A 160 -6.53 -3.81 8.38
CA ARG A 160 -6.31 -5.15 8.97
C ARG A 160 -7.39 -6.15 8.54
N VAL A 161 -8.64 -5.75 8.60
CA VAL A 161 -9.76 -6.62 8.18
C VAL A 161 -9.64 -6.96 6.70
N LEU A 162 -9.44 -5.94 5.85
CA LEU A 162 -9.30 -6.13 4.41
C LEU A 162 -8.09 -7.00 4.06
N PHE A 163 -6.98 -6.84 4.76
CA PHE A 163 -5.80 -7.68 4.58
C PHE A 163 -6.09 -9.16 4.85
N PHE A 164 -6.74 -9.47 5.96
CA PHE A 164 -7.11 -10.87 6.28
C PHE A 164 -8.13 -11.44 5.29
N VAL A 165 -9.11 -10.65 4.87
CA VAL A 165 -10.08 -11.05 3.82
C VAL A 165 -9.36 -11.34 2.52
N MET A 166 -8.42 -10.49 2.11
CA MET A 166 -7.61 -10.68 0.90
C MET A 166 -6.81 -11.98 0.96
N ILE A 167 -6.10 -12.25 2.06
CA ILE A 167 -5.32 -13.48 2.23
C ILE A 167 -6.23 -14.71 2.23
N ALA A 168 -7.36 -14.66 2.93
CA ALA A 168 -8.33 -15.76 2.95
C ALA A 168 -8.89 -16.05 1.55
N THR A 169 -9.25 -15.01 0.81
CA THR A 169 -9.75 -15.13 -0.58
C THR A 169 -8.66 -15.69 -1.49
N PHE A 170 -7.42 -15.24 -1.35
CA PHE A 170 -6.29 -15.74 -2.12
C PHE A 170 -6.05 -17.24 -1.88
N ILE A 171 -6.03 -17.68 -0.61
CA ILE A 171 -5.89 -19.08 -0.25
C ILE A 171 -7.05 -19.91 -0.80
N LEU A 172 -8.29 -19.39 -0.71
CA LEU A 172 -9.47 -20.06 -1.25
C LEU A 172 -9.38 -20.25 -2.76
N VAL A 173 -8.99 -19.21 -3.51
CA VAL A 173 -8.81 -19.30 -4.96
C VAL A 173 -7.76 -20.33 -5.33
N LEU A 174 -6.59 -20.33 -4.63
CA LEU A 174 -5.55 -21.34 -4.85
C LEU A 174 -6.06 -22.76 -4.56
N ALA A 175 -6.79 -22.96 -3.47
CA ALA A 175 -7.34 -24.26 -3.11
C ALA A 175 -8.36 -24.78 -4.14
N LEU A 176 -9.15 -23.89 -4.73
CA LEU A 176 -10.11 -24.24 -5.79
C LEU A 176 -9.44 -24.50 -7.14
N MET A 177 -8.29 -23.88 -7.41
CA MET A 177 -7.54 -24.09 -8.64
C MET A 177 -6.69 -25.36 -8.62
N LEU A 178 -6.16 -25.76 -7.45
CA LEU A 178 -5.28 -26.94 -7.29
C LEU A 178 -5.86 -28.23 -7.89
N PRO A 179 -7.15 -28.59 -7.70
CA PRO A 179 -7.72 -29.82 -8.28
C PRO A 179 -7.83 -29.80 -9.81
N ASN A 180 -7.78 -28.62 -10.43
CA ASN A 180 -7.96 -28.44 -11.88
C ASN A 180 -6.63 -28.29 -12.65
N ILE A 181 -5.48 -28.34 -11.95
CA ILE A 181 -4.17 -28.35 -12.60
C ILE A 181 -3.87 -29.78 -13.05
N LYS A 182 -4.07 -30.03 -14.34
CA LYS A 182 -3.64 -31.27 -15.03
C LYS A 182 -2.29 -31.04 -15.68
#